data_b635dfdd0ef7f60fc9099ac97426eecb
#
_entry.id   b635dfdd0ef7f60fc9099ac97426eecb
#
_cell.length_a   1.000
_cell.length_b   1.000
_cell.length_c   1.000
_cell.angle_alpha   90.00
_cell.angle_beta   90.00
_cell.angle_gamma   90.00
#
_symmetry.space_group_name_H-M   'P 1'
#
loop_
_entity.id
_entity.type
_entity.pdbx_description
1 polymer ?
#
loop_
_entity_poly.entity_id
_entity_poly.type
_entity_poly.pdbx_seq_one_letter_code
_entity_poly.pdbx_strand_id
1 'polypeptide(L)'
;LEAADAGAAEAVAAVEHQVGRTVGWTLGATAPAALPAAALVAGRIALTVPHLPARAAPLVETWLTEHPQEVEHLVAGGGGFLEGLWDGLTPGAPGGPLGLPLHLADAGAAAGLLARLYPGRPARTTLLPGVRVESSTTAPRSVADLVDHARQLSELSGPDHPELNGTLALQTLTGPGGDTRHVLLLPGTDDMTTLPWTEDGDVRDMGTNLRLVGGLDNGYADGVLDALAQAGVEDDPVLVVGHSQGGMLAADLLASAAEHGVPISHAVTLGSPTGQLDGFPAGSHVLSLEHRGDVVPLLDGVANPDSVEQVTVTFESRAGGEGVAAHHGFEAYAEGAALVDASTDPSVHAAVRELHRAGFLGAAEGTEVTSRVFQVVREPQP
;
A
#
# COMPACT_ATOMS: atom_id res chain seq x y z
N LEU A 1 -19.42 22.82 12.07
CA LEU A 1 -18.09 22.26 12.36
C LEU A 1 -17.52 21.63 11.08
N GLU A 2 -18.14 20.64 10.45
CA GLU A 2 -17.65 19.96 9.24
C GLU A 2 -17.22 20.92 8.09
N ALA A 3 -17.99 21.97 7.79
CA ALA A 3 -17.63 22.93 6.73
C ALA A 3 -16.42 23.82 7.12
N ALA A 4 -16.17 24.03 8.40
CA ALA A 4 -15.00 24.76 8.87
C ALA A 4 -13.74 23.89 8.85
N ASP A 5 -13.88 22.61 9.15
CA ASP A 5 -12.79 21.63 9.10
C ASP A 5 -12.38 21.35 7.66
N ALA A 6 -13.34 21.19 6.73
CA ALA A 6 -13.05 21.04 5.31
C ALA A 6 -12.30 22.26 4.73
N GLY A 7 -12.71 23.49 5.10
CA GLY A 7 -12.01 24.70 4.67
C GLY A 7 -10.60 24.84 5.25
N ALA A 8 -10.35 24.31 6.44
CA ALA A 8 -9.02 24.28 7.04
C ALA A 8 -8.11 23.27 6.33
N ALA A 9 -8.62 22.09 6.04
CA ALA A 9 -7.89 21.05 5.30
C ALA A 9 -7.51 21.52 3.88
N GLU A 10 -8.44 22.17 3.17
CA GLU A 10 -8.18 22.77 1.84
C GLU A 10 -7.09 23.85 1.90
N ALA A 11 -7.10 24.68 2.95
CA ALA A 11 -6.09 25.71 3.14
C ALA A 11 -4.70 25.12 3.44
N VAL A 12 -4.63 24.03 4.21
CA VAL A 12 -3.37 23.32 4.50
C VAL A 12 -2.84 22.69 3.21
N ALA A 13 -3.66 21.95 2.47
CA ALA A 13 -3.27 21.34 1.20
C ALA A 13 -2.76 22.37 0.17
N ALA A 14 -3.40 23.55 0.10
CA ALA A 14 -2.94 24.63 -0.77
C ALA A 14 -1.56 25.18 -0.35
N VAL A 15 -1.27 25.26 0.96
CA VAL A 15 0.03 25.68 1.47
C VAL A 15 1.09 24.62 1.16
N GLU A 16 0.82 23.36 1.39
CA GLU A 16 1.71 22.24 1.09
C GLU A 16 2.08 22.19 -0.39
N HIS A 17 1.07 22.29 -1.26
CA HIS A 17 1.26 22.38 -2.70
C HIS A 17 2.16 23.57 -3.08
N GLN A 18 1.92 24.76 -2.52
CA GLN A 18 2.72 25.96 -2.82
C GLN A 18 4.16 25.84 -2.30
N VAL A 19 4.36 25.24 -1.13
CA VAL A 19 5.70 24.96 -0.58
C VAL A 19 6.42 23.96 -1.49
N GLY A 20 5.78 22.84 -1.83
CA GLY A 20 6.33 21.86 -2.77
C GLY A 20 6.74 22.52 -4.08
N ARG A 21 5.87 23.33 -4.68
CA ARG A 21 6.14 24.04 -5.94
C ARG A 21 7.33 24.99 -5.85
N THR A 22 7.45 25.73 -4.75
CA THR A 22 8.58 26.64 -4.53
C THR A 22 9.91 25.88 -4.43
N VAL A 23 9.93 24.77 -3.70
CA VAL A 23 11.11 23.91 -3.56
C VAL A 23 11.46 23.28 -4.91
N GLY A 24 10.48 22.71 -5.59
CA GLY A 24 10.66 22.11 -6.91
C GLY A 24 11.21 23.10 -7.94
N TRP A 25 10.63 24.30 -8.00
CA TRP A 25 11.10 25.36 -8.91
C TRP A 25 12.56 25.78 -8.61
N THR A 26 12.88 25.94 -7.33
CA THR A 26 14.25 26.30 -6.94
C THR A 26 15.25 25.24 -7.38
N LEU A 27 14.92 23.97 -7.17
CA LEU A 27 15.77 22.85 -7.61
C LEU A 27 15.86 22.79 -9.13
N GLY A 28 14.74 22.89 -9.85
CA GLY A 28 14.70 22.88 -11.31
C GLY A 28 15.49 24.02 -11.93
N ALA A 29 15.30 25.24 -11.43
CA ALA A 29 15.98 26.44 -11.94
C ALA A 29 17.51 26.41 -11.67
N THR A 30 17.93 25.78 -10.59
CA THR A 30 19.37 25.67 -10.24
C THR A 30 20.02 24.42 -10.80
N ALA A 31 19.26 23.36 -11.14
CA ALA A 31 19.78 22.07 -11.61
C ALA A 31 20.74 22.18 -12.80
N PRO A 32 20.47 22.95 -13.87
CA PRO A 32 21.38 23.05 -15.02
C PRO A 32 22.77 23.56 -14.66
N ALA A 33 22.87 24.43 -13.64
CA ALA A 33 24.15 24.96 -13.17
C ALA A 33 24.75 24.09 -12.05
N ALA A 34 23.92 23.51 -11.20
CA ALA A 34 24.35 22.77 -10.02
C ALA A 34 24.69 21.30 -10.30
N LEU A 35 24.01 20.63 -11.24
CA LEU A 35 24.22 19.22 -11.53
C LEU A 35 25.67 18.89 -11.94
N PRO A 36 26.36 19.63 -12.83
CA PRO A 36 27.76 19.35 -13.14
C PRO A 36 28.67 19.52 -11.92
N ALA A 37 28.44 20.54 -11.11
CA ALA A 37 29.20 20.77 -9.89
C ALA A 37 28.91 19.70 -8.82
N ALA A 38 27.62 19.36 -8.65
CA ALA A 38 27.20 18.30 -7.74
C ALA A 38 27.75 16.93 -8.13
N ALA A 39 27.77 16.61 -9.44
CA ALA A 39 28.34 15.38 -9.94
C ALA A 39 29.87 15.31 -9.69
N LEU A 40 30.59 16.43 -9.86
CA LEU A 40 32.01 16.51 -9.51
C LEU A 40 32.26 16.38 -8.01
N VAL A 41 31.44 17.00 -7.19
CA VAL A 41 31.52 16.89 -5.72
C VAL A 41 31.15 15.49 -5.26
N ALA A 42 30.06 14.91 -5.77
CA ALA A 42 29.65 13.55 -5.47
C ALA A 42 30.71 12.53 -5.91
N GLY A 43 31.28 12.69 -7.11
CA GLY A 43 32.39 11.87 -7.59
C GLY A 43 33.64 11.99 -6.69
N ARG A 44 33.98 13.18 -6.21
CA ARG A 44 35.06 13.38 -5.24
C ARG A 44 34.74 12.75 -3.87
N ILE A 45 33.52 12.94 -3.38
CA ILE A 45 33.07 12.32 -2.12
C ILE A 45 33.11 10.79 -2.22
N ALA A 46 32.61 10.22 -3.32
CA ALA A 46 32.64 8.77 -3.55
C ALA A 46 34.07 8.21 -3.56
N LEU A 47 35.02 8.98 -4.09
CA LEU A 47 36.43 8.60 -4.13
C LEU A 47 37.17 8.82 -2.79
N THR A 48 36.78 9.84 -2.00
CA THR A 48 37.47 10.22 -0.77
C THR A 48 36.81 9.67 0.49
N VAL A 49 35.48 9.47 0.46
CA VAL A 49 34.68 8.95 1.58
C VAL A 49 33.63 7.96 1.04
N PRO A 50 34.07 6.80 0.55
CA PRO A 50 33.20 5.83 -0.13
C PRO A 50 32.04 5.31 0.73
N HIS A 51 32.15 5.44 2.06
CA HIS A 51 31.12 4.98 3.01
C HIS A 51 30.16 6.10 3.46
N LEU A 52 30.25 7.32 2.90
CA LEU A 52 29.38 8.43 3.31
C LEU A 52 27.88 8.13 3.12
N PRO A 53 27.42 7.54 1.98
CA PRO A 53 26.03 7.16 1.83
C PRO A 53 25.56 6.17 2.92
N ALA A 54 26.37 5.16 3.21
CA ALA A 54 26.06 4.18 4.25
C ALA A 54 26.01 4.78 5.66
N ARG A 55 26.73 5.90 5.91
CA ARG A 55 26.66 6.62 7.19
C ARG A 55 25.50 7.60 7.26
N ALA A 56 25.07 8.12 6.14
CA ALA A 56 23.93 9.05 6.07
C ALA A 56 22.57 8.31 6.14
N ALA A 57 22.50 7.10 5.59
CA ALA A 57 21.25 6.33 5.55
C ALA A 57 20.61 6.17 6.94
N PRO A 58 21.31 5.76 8.02
CA PRO A 58 20.70 5.65 9.34
C PRO A 58 20.18 6.97 9.89
N LEU A 59 20.83 8.10 9.56
CA LEU A 59 20.38 9.42 10.01
C LEU A 59 19.09 9.84 9.30
N VAL A 60 18.96 9.57 8.01
CA VAL A 60 17.73 9.80 7.23
C VAL A 60 16.63 8.90 7.76
N GLU A 61 16.90 7.63 7.98
CA GLU A 61 15.95 6.67 8.52
C GLU A 61 15.43 7.10 9.90
N THR A 62 16.32 7.48 10.81
CA THR A 62 15.96 8.00 12.13
C THR A 62 15.10 9.25 11.99
N TRP A 63 15.48 10.18 11.11
CA TRP A 63 14.70 11.38 10.88
C TRP A 63 13.28 11.08 10.38
N LEU A 64 13.14 10.18 9.40
CA LEU A 64 11.84 9.77 8.86
C LEU A 64 10.92 9.19 9.95
N THR A 65 11.45 8.32 10.81
CA THR A 65 10.66 7.67 11.86
C THR A 65 10.33 8.60 13.04
N GLU A 66 11.16 9.61 13.29
CA GLU A 66 10.93 10.60 14.35
C GLU A 66 10.03 11.76 13.90
N HIS A 67 9.86 11.97 12.59
CA HIS A 67 9.14 13.11 12.01
C HIS A 67 8.05 12.68 11.01
N PRO A 68 7.13 11.76 11.39
CA PRO A 68 6.14 11.25 10.46
C PRO A 68 5.21 12.34 9.89
N GLN A 69 4.84 13.34 10.67
CA GLN A 69 3.98 14.44 10.19
C GLN A 69 4.68 15.28 9.11
N GLU A 70 5.97 15.53 9.26
CA GLU A 70 6.76 16.23 8.25
C GLU A 70 6.89 15.42 6.96
N VAL A 71 6.95 14.09 7.07
CA VAL A 71 6.93 13.20 5.90
C VAL A 71 5.59 13.30 5.19
N GLU A 72 4.48 13.25 5.92
CA GLU A 72 3.14 13.41 5.36
C GLU A 72 3.00 14.74 4.60
N HIS A 73 3.38 15.86 5.20
CA HIS A 73 3.35 17.18 4.55
C HIS A 73 4.25 17.26 3.31
N LEU A 74 5.42 16.64 3.35
CA LEU A 74 6.31 16.59 2.19
C LEU A 74 5.70 15.79 1.02
N VAL A 75 5.05 14.69 1.33
CA VAL A 75 4.36 13.85 0.32
C VAL A 75 3.12 14.56 -0.22
N ALA A 76 2.30 15.15 0.66
CA ALA A 76 1.13 15.94 0.25
C ALA A 76 1.51 17.08 -0.73
N GLY A 77 2.66 17.72 -0.51
CA GLY A 77 3.21 18.72 -1.43
C GLY A 77 3.81 18.19 -2.73
N GLY A 78 3.80 16.86 -2.95
CA GLY A 78 4.49 16.20 -4.08
C GLY A 78 4.01 16.65 -5.46
N GLY A 79 2.71 16.91 -5.62
CA GLY A 79 2.14 17.47 -6.85
C GLY A 79 2.77 18.81 -7.20
N GLY A 80 2.74 19.74 -6.25
CA GLY A 80 3.37 21.06 -6.40
C GLY A 80 4.88 20.96 -6.66
N PHE A 81 5.56 20.03 -5.99
CA PHE A 81 7.00 19.83 -6.19
C PHE A 81 7.33 19.45 -7.65
N LEU A 82 6.61 18.51 -8.25
CA LEU A 82 6.83 18.12 -9.65
C LEU A 82 6.48 19.25 -10.63
N GLU A 83 5.41 20.00 -10.38
CA GLU A 83 5.08 21.19 -11.16
C GLU A 83 6.22 22.22 -11.12
N GLY A 84 6.66 22.57 -9.92
CA GLY A 84 7.72 23.51 -9.72
C GLY A 84 9.04 23.08 -10.35
N LEU A 85 9.39 21.79 -10.18
CA LEU A 85 10.60 21.21 -10.78
C LEU A 85 10.57 21.35 -12.31
N TRP A 86 9.44 21.06 -12.94
CA TRP A 86 9.26 21.24 -14.38
C TRP A 86 9.38 22.69 -14.81
N ASP A 87 8.68 23.60 -14.13
CA ASP A 87 8.72 25.03 -14.40
C ASP A 87 10.14 25.60 -14.27
N GLY A 88 10.89 25.13 -13.27
CA GLY A 88 12.28 25.52 -13.05
C GLY A 88 13.26 24.99 -14.10
N LEU A 89 13.06 23.75 -14.57
CA LEU A 89 13.89 23.15 -15.63
C LEU A 89 13.61 23.75 -17.00
N THR A 90 12.40 24.31 -17.24
CA THR A 90 11.94 24.81 -18.53
C THR A 90 11.52 26.30 -18.45
N PRO A 91 12.40 27.20 -18.01
CA PRO A 91 12.05 28.62 -17.86
C PRO A 91 11.66 29.20 -19.22
N GLY A 92 10.43 29.75 -19.29
CA GLY A 92 9.88 30.33 -20.53
C GLY A 92 9.13 29.38 -21.46
N ALA A 93 9.00 28.09 -21.09
CA ALA A 93 8.10 27.14 -21.73
C ALA A 93 6.99 26.76 -20.73
N PRO A 94 5.99 27.58 -20.52
CA PRO A 94 4.89 27.27 -19.62
C PRO A 94 4.09 26.10 -20.21
N GLY A 95 4.17 24.98 -19.55
CA GLY A 95 3.46 23.75 -19.92
C GLY A 95 4.29 22.51 -19.66
N GLY A 96 3.65 21.43 -19.22
CA GLY A 96 4.25 20.13 -18.98
C GLY A 96 4.94 19.54 -20.22
N PRO A 97 5.44 18.30 -20.16
CA PRO A 97 6.22 17.64 -21.22
C PRO A 97 5.56 17.61 -22.60
N LEU A 98 4.25 17.89 -22.67
CA LEU A 98 3.45 17.92 -23.90
C LEU A 98 2.97 19.34 -24.27
N GLY A 99 3.53 20.41 -23.67
CA GLY A 99 3.10 21.79 -23.90
C GLY A 99 1.77 22.16 -23.23
N LEU A 100 1.24 21.29 -22.36
CA LEU A 100 0.07 21.55 -21.53
C LEU A 100 0.50 21.97 -20.13
N PRO A 101 -0.25 22.86 -19.45
CA PRO A 101 0.02 23.17 -18.06
C PRO A 101 0.01 21.87 -17.23
N LEU A 102 1.10 21.60 -16.53
CA LEU A 102 1.13 20.53 -15.54
C LEU A 102 0.36 21.04 -14.32
N HIS A 103 -0.73 20.38 -13.98
CA HIS A 103 -1.48 20.66 -12.76
C HIS A 103 -1.67 19.34 -12.01
N LEU A 104 -0.93 19.20 -10.92
CA LEU A 104 -0.90 18.03 -10.08
C LEU A 104 -1.39 18.44 -8.68
N ALA A 105 -2.67 18.21 -8.42
CA ALA A 105 -3.32 18.71 -7.21
C ALA A 105 -2.66 18.22 -5.92
N ASP A 106 -2.20 16.96 -5.91
CA ASP A 106 -1.74 16.24 -4.73
C ASP A 106 -0.72 15.14 -5.05
N ALA A 107 -0.40 14.32 -4.07
CA ALA A 107 0.48 13.16 -4.19
C ALA A 107 -0.08 12.09 -5.14
N GLY A 108 -1.41 11.86 -5.13
CA GLY A 108 -2.08 10.92 -6.02
C GLY A 108 -1.92 11.29 -7.49
N ALA A 109 -2.16 12.57 -7.82
CA ALA A 109 -1.94 13.08 -9.18
C ALA A 109 -0.46 12.97 -9.61
N ALA A 110 0.48 13.22 -8.69
CA ALA A 110 1.90 13.06 -8.93
C ALA A 110 2.28 11.59 -9.17
N ALA A 111 1.79 10.68 -8.32
CA ALA A 111 1.99 9.24 -8.47
C ALA A 111 1.40 8.74 -9.79
N GLY A 112 0.18 9.14 -10.14
CA GLY A 112 -0.46 8.80 -11.41
C GLY A 112 0.30 9.27 -12.64
N LEU A 113 0.94 10.46 -12.58
CA LEU A 113 1.83 10.91 -13.65
C LEU A 113 3.08 10.03 -13.76
N LEU A 114 3.74 9.73 -12.64
CA LEU A 114 4.93 8.89 -12.61
C LEU A 114 4.63 7.45 -13.02
N ALA A 115 3.47 6.91 -12.62
CA ALA A 115 3.02 5.59 -13.01
C ALA A 115 2.93 5.38 -14.53
N ARG A 116 2.63 6.44 -15.29
CA ARG A 116 2.57 6.39 -16.77
C ARG A 116 3.92 6.17 -17.44
N LEU A 117 5.01 6.31 -16.71
CA LEU A 117 6.34 5.97 -17.20
C LEU A 117 6.56 4.44 -17.23
N TYR A 118 5.82 3.69 -16.41
CA TYR A 118 5.89 2.23 -16.36
C TYR A 118 4.97 1.64 -17.44
N PRO A 119 5.40 0.60 -18.14
CA PRO A 119 4.64 -0.04 -19.22
C PRO A 119 3.24 -0.52 -18.82
N GLY A 120 3.07 -1.02 -17.58
CA GLY A 120 1.76 -1.42 -17.05
C GLY A 120 1.10 -2.51 -17.87
N ARG A 121 1.81 -3.60 -18.11
CA ARG A 121 1.39 -4.72 -18.96
C ARG A 121 0.31 -5.57 -18.29
N PRO A 122 -0.53 -6.29 -19.08
CA PRO A 122 -1.43 -7.29 -18.57
C PRO A 122 -0.72 -8.33 -17.72
N ALA A 123 -1.44 -8.94 -16.79
CA ALA A 123 -0.92 -10.00 -15.95
C ALA A 123 -1.70 -11.31 -16.18
N ARG A 124 -1.09 -12.41 -15.81
CA ARG A 124 -1.68 -13.76 -15.86
C ARG A 124 -1.60 -14.38 -14.48
N THR A 125 -2.68 -15.02 -14.08
CA THR A 125 -2.80 -15.72 -12.80
C THR A 125 -2.67 -17.22 -13.00
N THR A 126 -1.90 -17.87 -12.14
CA THR A 126 -1.67 -19.31 -12.17
C THR A 126 -1.83 -19.88 -10.76
N LEU A 127 -2.63 -20.92 -10.60
CA LEU A 127 -2.70 -21.70 -9.36
C LEU A 127 -1.37 -22.46 -9.15
N LEU A 128 -0.85 -22.43 -7.92
CA LEU A 128 0.38 -23.13 -7.51
C LEU A 128 0.03 -24.35 -6.60
N PRO A 129 -0.32 -25.53 -7.12
CA PRO A 129 -0.87 -26.63 -6.33
C PRO A 129 0.11 -27.21 -5.30
N GLY A 130 1.42 -26.99 -5.49
CA GLY A 130 2.49 -27.49 -4.61
C GLY A 130 2.91 -26.52 -3.51
N VAL A 131 2.44 -25.27 -3.56
CA VAL A 131 2.79 -24.22 -2.60
C VAL A 131 1.70 -24.13 -1.54
N ARG A 132 2.09 -24.01 -0.27
CA ARG A 132 1.15 -23.92 0.86
C ARG A 132 1.62 -22.89 1.85
N VAL A 133 0.67 -22.17 2.45
CA VAL A 133 0.84 -21.36 3.64
C VAL A 133 0.30 -22.17 4.81
N GLU A 134 1.17 -22.60 5.72
CA GLU A 134 0.81 -23.59 6.75
C GLU A 134 -0.25 -23.03 7.71
N SER A 135 -0.10 -21.81 8.18
CA SER A 135 -1.06 -21.13 9.05
C SER A 135 -2.46 -21.01 8.43
N SER A 136 -2.55 -20.75 7.12
CA SER A 136 -3.84 -20.62 6.43
C SER A 136 -4.59 -21.95 6.20
N THR A 137 -4.08 -23.05 6.74
CA THR A 137 -4.81 -24.33 6.79
C THR A 137 -5.75 -24.43 8.00
N THR A 138 -5.73 -23.45 8.88
CA THR A 138 -6.63 -23.33 10.04
C THR A 138 -7.46 -22.06 9.92
N ALA A 139 -8.71 -22.10 10.41
CA ALA A 139 -9.56 -20.91 10.43
C ALA A 139 -8.99 -19.86 11.39
N PRO A 140 -8.91 -18.57 11.00
CA PRO A 140 -8.43 -17.52 11.88
C PRO A 140 -9.45 -17.29 13.01
N ARG A 141 -8.97 -17.03 14.22
CA ARG A 141 -9.77 -16.78 15.41
C ARG A 141 -9.69 -15.35 15.89
N SER A 142 -8.68 -14.61 15.42
CA SER A 142 -8.33 -13.27 15.85
C SER A 142 -7.75 -12.47 14.69
N VAL A 143 -7.63 -11.16 14.86
CA VAL A 143 -6.89 -10.30 13.92
C VAL A 143 -5.41 -10.68 13.90
N ALA A 144 -4.85 -11.08 15.03
CA ALA A 144 -3.47 -11.57 15.10
C ALA A 144 -3.25 -12.84 14.24
N ASP A 145 -4.22 -13.75 14.18
CA ASP A 145 -4.12 -14.92 13.27
C ASP A 145 -4.13 -14.50 11.80
N LEU A 146 -4.93 -13.48 11.40
CA LEU A 146 -4.92 -12.94 10.04
C LEU A 146 -3.56 -12.34 9.67
N VAL A 147 -2.95 -11.61 10.59
CA VAL A 147 -1.61 -11.04 10.41
C VAL A 147 -0.56 -12.14 10.27
N ASP A 148 -0.63 -13.21 11.07
CA ASP A 148 0.31 -14.34 10.96
C ASP A 148 0.15 -15.09 9.62
N HIS A 149 -1.10 -15.27 9.14
CA HIS A 149 -1.33 -15.85 7.81
C HIS A 149 -0.71 -15.00 6.69
N ALA A 150 -0.89 -13.66 6.76
CA ALA A 150 -0.31 -12.74 5.79
C ALA A 150 1.23 -12.71 5.86
N ARG A 151 1.81 -12.77 7.08
CA ARG A 151 3.26 -12.86 7.30
C ARG A 151 3.85 -14.11 6.65
N GLN A 152 3.30 -15.29 6.94
CA GLN A 152 3.80 -16.54 6.39
C GLN A 152 3.67 -16.60 4.86
N LEU A 153 2.63 -16.00 4.29
CA LEU A 153 2.53 -15.86 2.85
C LEU A 153 3.63 -14.96 2.28
N SER A 154 3.89 -13.83 2.94
CA SER A 154 4.93 -12.88 2.54
C SER A 154 6.34 -13.50 2.56
N GLU A 155 6.58 -14.46 3.44
CA GLU A 155 7.86 -15.18 3.54
C GLU A 155 8.12 -16.17 2.39
N LEU A 156 7.10 -16.45 1.55
CA LEU A 156 7.27 -17.34 0.38
C LEU A 156 8.04 -16.67 -0.77
N SER A 157 7.99 -15.34 -0.86
CA SER A 157 8.56 -14.57 -1.98
C SER A 157 9.62 -13.59 -1.50
N GLY A 158 10.22 -12.86 -2.44
CA GLY A 158 11.24 -11.86 -2.15
C GLY A 158 12.61 -12.23 -2.72
N PRO A 159 13.70 -11.56 -2.28
CA PRO A 159 15.02 -11.71 -2.88
C PRO A 159 15.59 -13.14 -2.88
N ASP A 160 15.22 -13.95 -1.88
CA ASP A 160 15.68 -15.34 -1.76
C ASP A 160 14.84 -16.32 -2.59
N HIS A 161 13.61 -15.94 -2.94
CA HIS A 161 12.65 -16.74 -3.70
C HIS A 161 11.93 -15.91 -4.78
N PRO A 162 12.66 -15.28 -5.71
CA PRO A 162 12.07 -14.39 -6.72
C PRO A 162 11.13 -15.13 -7.70
N GLU A 163 11.27 -16.46 -7.82
CA GLU A 163 10.37 -17.29 -8.62
C GLU A 163 8.95 -17.38 -8.03
N LEU A 164 8.76 -16.98 -6.77
CA LEU A 164 7.47 -16.93 -6.08
C LEU A 164 6.96 -15.49 -5.91
N ASN A 165 7.61 -14.49 -6.49
CA ASN A 165 7.10 -13.13 -6.50
C ASN A 165 5.71 -13.07 -7.16
N GLY A 166 4.87 -12.17 -6.68
CA GLY A 166 3.48 -12.06 -7.14
C GLY A 166 2.53 -13.10 -6.54
N THR A 167 2.94 -13.88 -5.52
CA THR A 167 2.03 -14.84 -4.86
C THR A 167 0.97 -14.14 -4.03
N LEU A 168 -0.23 -14.74 -4.02
CA LEU A 168 -1.34 -14.43 -3.13
C LEU A 168 -1.97 -15.74 -2.64
N ALA A 169 -2.74 -15.70 -1.56
CA ALA A 169 -3.41 -16.89 -1.06
C ALA A 169 -4.91 -16.63 -0.82
N LEU A 170 -5.73 -17.59 -1.19
CA LEU A 170 -7.16 -17.61 -0.91
C LEU A 170 -7.48 -18.76 0.04
N GLN A 171 -7.88 -18.41 1.25
CA GLN A 171 -8.42 -19.35 2.24
C GLN A 171 -9.94 -19.42 2.09
N THR A 172 -10.47 -20.62 2.03
CA THR A 172 -11.93 -20.88 1.99
C THR A 172 -12.35 -21.58 3.26
N LEU A 173 -13.33 -21.02 3.93
CA LEU A 173 -13.93 -21.51 5.16
C LEU A 173 -15.34 -22.02 4.84
N THR A 174 -15.56 -23.33 4.91
CA THR A 174 -16.87 -23.94 4.67
C THR A 174 -17.43 -24.45 5.99
N GLY A 175 -18.45 -23.78 6.49
CA GLY A 175 -19.13 -24.13 7.73
C GLY A 175 -19.90 -25.46 7.63
N PRO A 176 -20.26 -26.07 8.78
CA PRO A 176 -20.99 -27.34 8.81
C PRO A 176 -22.38 -27.25 8.16
N GLY A 177 -22.92 -26.07 7.98
CA GLY A 177 -24.16 -25.79 7.24
C GLY A 177 -23.99 -25.66 5.73
N GLY A 178 -22.76 -25.70 5.21
CA GLY A 178 -22.43 -25.49 3.80
C GLY A 178 -22.27 -24.02 3.43
N ASP A 179 -22.37 -23.09 4.38
CA ASP A 179 -22.08 -21.67 4.15
C ASP A 179 -20.57 -21.46 3.97
N THR A 180 -20.22 -20.72 2.93
CA THR A 180 -18.81 -20.49 2.54
C THR A 180 -18.42 -19.02 2.72
N ARG A 181 -17.17 -18.79 3.09
CA ARG A 181 -16.53 -17.48 3.18
C ARG A 181 -15.09 -17.58 2.72
N HIS A 182 -14.55 -16.47 2.24
CA HIS A 182 -13.19 -16.43 1.75
C HIS A 182 -12.35 -15.38 2.46
N VAL A 183 -11.11 -15.73 2.77
CA VAL A 183 -10.09 -14.77 3.23
C VAL A 183 -9.00 -14.72 2.18
N LEU A 184 -8.87 -13.59 1.51
CA LEU A 184 -7.84 -13.32 0.53
C LEU A 184 -6.68 -12.62 1.21
N LEU A 185 -5.47 -13.15 1.06
CA LEU A 185 -4.25 -12.62 1.65
C LEU A 185 -3.38 -12.02 0.55
N LEU A 186 -3.01 -10.74 0.69
CA LEU A 186 -2.23 -9.96 -0.26
C LEU A 186 -0.95 -9.44 0.41
N PRO A 187 0.24 -9.97 0.06
CA PRO A 187 1.51 -9.45 0.57
C PRO A 187 1.84 -8.05 0.04
N GLY A 188 2.85 -7.43 0.65
CA GLY A 188 3.41 -6.17 0.21
C GLY A 188 4.28 -6.27 -1.04
N THR A 189 5.02 -5.20 -1.33
CA THR A 189 5.91 -5.07 -2.49
C THR A 189 7.07 -6.06 -2.41
N ASP A 190 7.31 -6.80 -3.48
CA ASP A 190 8.46 -7.69 -3.61
C ASP A 190 9.72 -6.92 -4.05
N ASP A 191 9.58 -5.98 -4.99
CA ASP A 191 10.69 -5.16 -5.50
C ASP A 191 10.39 -3.65 -5.46
N MET A 192 10.97 -2.96 -4.46
CA MET A 192 10.93 -1.51 -4.29
C MET A 192 11.89 -0.77 -5.23
N THR A 193 12.75 -1.47 -5.96
CA THR A 193 13.82 -0.88 -6.79
C THR A 193 13.50 -0.85 -8.27
N THR A 194 12.35 -1.39 -8.67
CA THR A 194 11.90 -1.40 -10.08
C THR A 194 11.80 0.01 -10.64
N LEU A 195 12.47 0.22 -11.76
CA LEU A 195 12.39 1.44 -12.56
C LEU A 195 11.59 1.16 -13.84
N PRO A 196 11.06 2.19 -14.53
CA PRO A 196 10.23 1.98 -15.73
C PRO A 196 10.88 1.11 -16.82
N TRP A 197 12.20 1.14 -16.93
CA TRP A 197 12.96 0.36 -17.90
C TRP A 197 13.51 -0.97 -17.39
N THR A 198 13.29 -1.27 -16.10
CA THR A 198 13.61 -2.57 -15.46
C THR A 198 12.37 -3.34 -15.06
N GLU A 199 11.16 -2.84 -15.39
CA GLU A 199 9.92 -3.55 -15.10
C GLU A 199 9.93 -4.93 -15.74
N ASP A 200 9.78 -5.96 -14.93
CA ASP A 200 9.81 -7.38 -15.32
C ASP A 200 8.46 -8.08 -15.12
N GLY A 201 8.46 -9.37 -14.81
CA GLY A 201 7.26 -10.16 -14.58
C GLY A 201 6.61 -9.92 -13.22
N ASP A 202 7.31 -9.31 -12.27
CA ASP A 202 6.77 -9.08 -10.93
C ASP A 202 5.70 -7.98 -10.95
N VAL A 203 4.50 -8.29 -10.46
CA VAL A 203 3.39 -7.33 -10.35
C VAL A 203 3.43 -6.53 -9.05
N ARG A 204 4.17 -7.00 -8.02
CA ARG A 204 4.27 -6.35 -6.73
C ARG A 204 5.51 -5.47 -6.65
N ASP A 205 5.56 -4.46 -7.51
CA ASP A 205 6.70 -3.57 -7.72
C ASP A 205 6.35 -2.09 -7.50
N MET A 206 7.34 -1.21 -7.70
CA MET A 206 7.17 0.24 -7.58
C MET A 206 6.16 0.80 -8.59
N GLY A 207 6.07 0.24 -9.80
CA GLY A 207 5.09 0.69 -10.81
C GLY A 207 3.65 0.48 -10.32
N THR A 208 3.38 -0.64 -9.68
CA THR A 208 2.07 -0.94 -9.08
C THR A 208 1.80 -0.05 -7.86
N ASN A 209 2.81 0.24 -7.00
CA ASN A 209 2.64 1.21 -5.91
C ASN A 209 2.16 2.57 -6.43
N LEU A 210 2.83 3.09 -7.45
CA LEU A 210 2.47 4.38 -8.03
C LEU A 210 1.08 4.37 -8.69
N ARG A 211 0.67 3.24 -9.29
CA ARG A 211 -0.67 3.09 -9.87
C ARG A 211 -1.75 3.09 -8.80
N LEU A 212 -1.55 2.36 -7.71
CA LEU A 212 -2.48 2.30 -6.60
C LEU A 212 -2.65 3.66 -5.92
N VAL A 213 -1.56 4.36 -5.59
CA VAL A 213 -1.63 5.72 -5.03
C VAL A 213 -2.28 6.70 -6.01
N GLY A 214 -2.04 6.53 -7.31
CA GLY A 214 -2.60 7.39 -8.36
C GLY A 214 -4.00 7.00 -8.85
N GLY A 215 -4.65 6.01 -8.24
CA GLY A 215 -5.99 5.55 -8.63
C GLY A 215 -6.06 5.01 -10.07
N LEU A 216 -5.04 4.29 -10.52
CA LEU A 216 -4.95 3.76 -11.88
C LEU A 216 -5.05 2.24 -11.90
N ASP A 217 -5.71 1.72 -12.94
CA ASP A 217 -5.78 0.28 -13.19
C ASP A 217 -4.39 -0.36 -13.18
N ASN A 218 -4.30 -1.57 -12.63
CA ASN A 218 -3.03 -2.29 -12.52
C ASN A 218 -3.20 -3.80 -12.69
N GLY A 219 -2.19 -4.44 -13.25
CA GLY A 219 -2.23 -5.88 -13.54
C GLY A 219 -2.26 -6.75 -12.28
N TYR A 220 -1.92 -6.23 -11.10
CA TYR A 220 -2.06 -6.99 -9.85
C TYR A 220 -3.53 -7.11 -9.46
N ALA A 221 -4.31 -6.03 -9.58
CA ALA A 221 -5.76 -6.05 -9.36
C ALA A 221 -6.45 -7.04 -10.32
N ASP A 222 -6.14 -6.94 -11.63
CA ASP A 222 -6.68 -7.86 -12.64
C ASP A 222 -6.38 -9.33 -12.29
N GLY A 223 -5.13 -9.60 -11.87
CA GLY A 223 -4.71 -10.94 -11.48
C GLY A 223 -5.40 -11.46 -10.22
N VAL A 224 -5.68 -10.60 -9.25
CA VAL A 224 -6.46 -10.97 -8.05
C VAL A 224 -7.90 -11.32 -8.43
N LEU A 225 -8.54 -10.53 -9.27
CA LEU A 225 -9.90 -10.79 -9.76
C LEU A 225 -9.96 -12.12 -10.53
N ASP A 226 -8.95 -12.39 -11.37
CA ASP A 226 -8.83 -13.67 -12.06
C ASP A 226 -8.61 -14.85 -11.09
N ALA A 227 -7.84 -14.67 -10.01
CA ALA A 227 -7.68 -15.69 -8.97
C ALA A 227 -9.01 -16.03 -8.27
N LEU A 228 -9.83 -15.03 -7.94
CA LEU A 228 -11.15 -15.22 -7.35
C LEU A 228 -12.08 -15.97 -8.32
N ALA A 229 -12.07 -15.60 -9.59
CA ALA A 229 -12.86 -16.27 -10.63
C ALA A 229 -12.41 -17.75 -10.83
N GLN A 230 -11.10 -18.01 -10.92
CA GLN A 230 -10.54 -19.38 -11.00
C GLN A 230 -10.86 -20.20 -9.76
N ALA A 231 -11.00 -19.53 -8.62
CA ALA A 231 -11.38 -20.15 -7.36
C ALA A 231 -12.88 -20.52 -7.30
N GLY A 232 -13.70 -19.97 -8.19
CA GLY A 232 -15.15 -20.14 -8.18
C GLY A 232 -15.83 -19.33 -7.08
N VAL A 233 -15.24 -18.18 -6.72
CA VAL A 233 -15.89 -17.24 -5.81
C VAL A 233 -16.99 -16.52 -6.60
N GLU A 234 -18.23 -16.74 -6.21
CA GLU A 234 -19.42 -16.17 -6.86
C GLU A 234 -20.05 -15.13 -5.91
N ASP A 235 -20.94 -15.58 -5.01
CA ASP A 235 -21.69 -14.72 -4.10
C ASP A 235 -21.21 -14.84 -2.63
N ASP A 236 -20.24 -15.70 -2.35
CA ASP A 236 -19.75 -15.95 -0.99
C ASP A 236 -18.89 -14.77 -0.49
N PRO A 237 -19.14 -14.25 0.72
CA PRO A 237 -18.45 -13.06 1.23
C PRO A 237 -16.93 -13.22 1.27
N VAL A 238 -16.21 -12.16 0.86
CA VAL A 238 -14.75 -12.09 0.86
C VAL A 238 -14.26 -11.02 1.84
N LEU A 239 -13.34 -11.41 2.72
CA LEU A 239 -12.46 -10.53 3.46
C LEU A 239 -11.11 -10.46 2.73
N VAL A 240 -10.61 -9.26 2.49
CA VAL A 240 -9.25 -9.07 1.96
C VAL A 240 -8.35 -8.56 3.07
N VAL A 241 -7.23 -9.25 3.29
CA VAL A 241 -6.20 -8.86 4.26
C VAL A 241 -4.93 -8.52 3.50
N GLY A 242 -4.44 -7.30 3.62
CA GLY A 242 -3.27 -6.85 2.88
C GLY A 242 -2.28 -6.07 3.73
N HIS A 243 -0.99 -6.27 3.44
CA HIS A 243 0.11 -5.52 4.04
C HIS A 243 0.73 -4.60 2.99
N SER A 244 1.04 -3.34 3.38
CA SER A 244 1.73 -2.41 2.48
C SER A 244 0.99 -2.25 1.14
N GLN A 245 1.61 -2.51 0.00
CA GLN A 245 0.97 -2.55 -1.32
C GLN A 245 -0.27 -3.45 -1.36
N GLY A 246 -0.21 -4.62 -0.70
CA GLY A 246 -1.36 -5.52 -0.64
C GLY A 246 -2.55 -4.93 0.11
N GLY A 247 -2.32 -4.06 1.09
CA GLY A 247 -3.39 -3.35 1.79
C GLY A 247 -3.96 -2.18 0.99
N MET A 248 -3.15 -1.48 0.19
CA MET A 248 -3.67 -0.53 -0.81
C MET A 248 -4.61 -1.24 -1.77
N LEU A 249 -4.18 -2.37 -2.32
CA LEU A 249 -5.01 -3.16 -3.22
C LEU A 249 -6.26 -3.72 -2.54
N ALA A 250 -6.16 -4.14 -1.27
CA ALA A 250 -7.32 -4.62 -0.51
C ALA A 250 -8.41 -3.54 -0.38
N ALA A 251 -8.00 -2.32 -0.08
CA ALA A 251 -8.89 -1.17 0.03
C ALA A 251 -9.47 -0.77 -1.34
N ASP A 252 -8.66 -0.73 -2.38
CA ASP A 252 -9.06 -0.42 -3.76
C ASP A 252 -10.10 -1.43 -4.29
N LEU A 253 -9.84 -2.73 -4.13
CA LEU A 253 -10.77 -3.79 -4.52
C LEU A 253 -12.08 -3.75 -3.74
N LEU A 254 -12.07 -3.37 -2.46
CA LEU A 254 -13.29 -3.17 -1.68
C LEU A 254 -14.07 -1.96 -2.19
N ALA A 255 -13.39 -0.83 -2.44
CA ALA A 255 -14.02 0.38 -2.95
C ALA A 255 -14.68 0.15 -4.32
N SER A 256 -14.04 -0.65 -5.19
CA SER A 256 -14.51 -0.96 -6.55
C SER A 256 -15.28 -2.30 -6.67
N ALA A 257 -15.56 -2.99 -5.56
CA ALA A 257 -16.13 -4.34 -5.56
C ALA A 257 -17.41 -4.48 -6.39
N ALA A 258 -18.31 -3.48 -6.32
CA ALA A 258 -19.55 -3.47 -7.08
C ALA A 258 -19.34 -3.33 -8.59
N GLU A 259 -18.30 -2.61 -9.01
CA GLU A 259 -17.96 -2.42 -10.43
C GLU A 259 -17.44 -3.71 -11.05
N HIS A 260 -16.69 -4.49 -10.26
CA HIS A 260 -16.15 -5.78 -10.67
C HIS A 260 -17.10 -6.96 -10.45
N GLY A 261 -18.22 -6.73 -9.76
CA GLY A 261 -19.20 -7.78 -9.44
C GLY A 261 -18.63 -8.86 -8.52
N VAL A 262 -17.73 -8.50 -7.61
CA VAL A 262 -17.12 -9.40 -6.63
C VAL A 262 -17.68 -9.15 -5.22
N PRO A 263 -17.88 -10.20 -4.39
CA PRO A 263 -18.54 -10.07 -3.09
C PRO A 263 -17.57 -9.65 -1.97
N ILE A 264 -16.67 -8.73 -2.26
CA ILE A 264 -15.74 -8.17 -1.25
C ILE A 264 -16.52 -7.21 -0.36
N SER A 265 -16.56 -7.50 0.93
CA SER A 265 -17.34 -6.75 1.92
C SER A 265 -16.50 -6.24 3.10
N HIS A 266 -15.32 -6.83 3.31
CA HIS A 266 -14.44 -6.50 4.42
C HIS A 266 -13.00 -6.38 3.95
N ALA A 267 -12.24 -5.47 4.57
CA ALA A 267 -10.80 -5.37 4.41
C ALA A 267 -10.10 -5.18 5.76
N VAL A 268 -8.92 -5.77 5.89
CA VAL A 268 -7.95 -5.46 6.96
C VAL A 268 -6.67 -5.00 6.28
N THR A 269 -6.25 -3.77 6.55
CA THR A 269 -5.04 -3.18 5.97
C THR A 269 -3.98 -2.98 7.03
N LEU A 270 -2.74 -3.30 6.70
CA LEU A 270 -1.60 -3.25 7.60
C LEU A 270 -0.53 -2.35 6.98
N GLY A 271 -0.29 -1.17 7.56
CA GLY A 271 0.75 -0.26 7.10
C GLY A 271 0.59 0.23 5.67
N SER A 272 -0.62 0.60 5.28
CA SER A 272 -0.93 0.85 3.87
C SER A 272 -1.45 2.26 3.63
N PRO A 273 -0.93 2.99 2.63
CA PRO A 273 -1.49 4.28 2.20
C PRO A 273 -2.87 4.06 1.57
N THR A 274 -3.95 4.47 2.24
CA THR A 274 -5.33 4.27 1.76
C THR A 274 -6.18 5.54 1.81
N GLY A 275 -5.58 6.68 2.18
CA GLY A 275 -6.27 7.95 2.33
C GLY A 275 -6.70 8.62 1.02
N GLN A 276 -6.12 8.23 -0.12
CA GLN A 276 -6.49 8.76 -1.44
C GLN A 276 -7.82 8.20 -2.00
N LEU A 277 -8.38 7.18 -1.37
CA LEU A 277 -9.67 6.62 -1.81
C LEU A 277 -10.82 7.55 -1.41
N ASP A 278 -11.78 7.74 -2.30
CA ASP A 278 -12.97 8.59 -2.09
C ASP A 278 -13.94 8.05 -1.01
N GLY A 279 -13.61 6.92 -0.39
CA GLY A 279 -14.39 6.23 0.63
C GLY A 279 -14.80 4.83 0.21
N PHE A 280 -15.62 4.20 1.04
CA PHE A 280 -16.03 2.81 0.87
C PHE A 280 -17.55 2.68 0.69
N PRO A 281 -18.03 1.64 -0.02
CA PRO A 281 -19.46 1.39 -0.17
C PRO A 281 -20.16 1.26 1.19
N ALA A 282 -21.36 1.82 1.30
CA ALA A 282 -22.14 1.73 2.52
C ALA A 282 -22.38 0.27 2.93
N GLY A 283 -22.07 -0.07 4.18
CA GLY A 283 -22.18 -1.41 4.73
C GLY A 283 -20.97 -2.31 4.48
N SER A 284 -19.89 -1.78 3.89
CA SER A 284 -18.57 -2.43 3.94
C SER A 284 -17.85 -2.11 5.26
N HIS A 285 -16.78 -2.85 5.56
CA HIS A 285 -16.04 -2.68 6.82
C HIS A 285 -14.54 -2.77 6.57
N VAL A 286 -13.83 -1.70 6.93
CA VAL A 286 -12.37 -1.62 6.84
C VAL A 286 -11.78 -1.44 8.22
N LEU A 287 -10.82 -2.28 8.57
CA LEU A 287 -10.00 -2.15 9.76
C LEU A 287 -8.55 -1.89 9.33
N SER A 288 -8.09 -0.65 9.50
CA SER A 288 -6.72 -0.22 9.18
C SER A 288 -5.87 -0.21 10.43
N LEU A 289 -4.72 -0.90 10.39
CA LEU A 289 -3.71 -0.86 11.45
C LEU A 289 -2.52 -0.05 10.96
N GLU A 290 -2.10 0.95 11.76
CA GLU A 290 -0.99 1.83 11.44
C GLU A 290 -0.04 1.97 12.63
N HIS A 291 1.21 1.58 12.47
CA HIS A 291 2.22 1.81 13.49
C HIS A 291 2.66 3.28 13.44
N ARG A 292 2.70 3.97 14.59
CA ARG A 292 2.99 5.41 14.71
C ARG A 292 4.33 5.82 14.07
N GLY A 293 5.35 4.97 14.09
CA GLY A 293 6.66 5.22 13.49
C GLY A 293 6.81 4.66 12.07
N ASP A 294 5.76 4.07 11.52
CA ASP A 294 5.74 3.63 10.13
C ASP A 294 5.38 4.79 9.20
N VAL A 295 6.28 5.13 8.30
CA VAL A 295 6.07 6.21 7.34
C VAL A 295 5.31 5.75 6.08
N VAL A 296 5.18 4.44 5.86
CA VAL A 296 4.56 3.92 4.63
C VAL A 296 3.09 4.31 4.51
N PRO A 297 2.24 4.23 5.54
CA PRO A 297 0.85 4.71 5.46
C PRO A 297 0.70 6.17 5.03
N LEU A 298 1.74 6.98 5.24
CA LEU A 298 1.75 8.43 4.94
C LEU A 298 2.18 8.75 3.50
N LEU A 299 2.56 7.73 2.70
CA LEU A 299 3.13 7.92 1.36
C LEU A 299 2.11 8.29 0.28
N ASP A 300 0.85 8.41 0.61
CA ASP A 300 -0.17 9.02 -0.24
C ASP A 300 -0.46 10.50 0.12
N GLY A 301 0.11 10.99 1.25
CA GLY A 301 0.00 12.37 1.70
C GLY A 301 -1.40 12.74 2.22
N VAL A 302 -2.25 11.78 2.55
CA VAL A 302 -3.60 11.99 3.06
C VAL A 302 -3.88 11.00 4.18
N ALA A 303 -4.32 11.51 5.32
CA ALA A 303 -4.75 10.64 6.42
C ALA A 303 -6.04 9.88 6.05
N ASN A 304 -6.18 8.66 6.55
CA ASN A 304 -7.42 7.90 6.38
C ASN A 304 -8.62 8.70 6.89
N PRO A 305 -9.73 8.76 6.14
CA PRO A 305 -10.92 9.48 6.57
C PRO A 305 -11.55 8.83 7.80
N ASP A 306 -12.10 9.66 8.69
CA ASP A 306 -12.97 9.20 9.78
C ASP A 306 -14.36 8.91 9.20
N SER A 307 -14.70 7.64 9.04
CA SER A 307 -15.97 7.21 8.45
C SER A 307 -16.63 6.05 9.22
N VAL A 308 -17.86 5.76 8.86
CA VAL A 308 -18.61 4.64 9.48
C VAL A 308 -18.07 3.30 8.97
N GLU A 309 -17.56 3.28 7.76
CA GLU A 309 -17.05 2.09 7.08
C GLU A 309 -15.61 1.77 7.44
N GLN A 310 -14.83 2.75 7.95
CA GLN A 310 -13.40 2.56 8.23
C GLN A 310 -13.07 2.89 9.68
N VAL A 311 -12.38 1.98 10.34
CA VAL A 311 -11.76 2.18 11.65
C VAL A 311 -10.25 2.10 11.49
N THR A 312 -9.55 3.21 11.74
CA THR A 312 -8.08 3.25 11.76
C THR A 312 -7.57 3.16 13.19
N VAL A 313 -6.71 2.19 13.46
CA VAL A 313 -6.08 1.97 14.76
C VAL A 313 -4.60 2.31 14.65
N THR A 314 -4.23 3.45 15.23
CA THR A 314 -2.82 3.83 15.40
C THR A 314 -2.28 3.22 16.68
N PHE A 315 -1.16 2.50 16.59
CA PHE A 315 -0.53 1.84 17.72
C PHE A 315 0.99 2.10 17.76
N GLU A 316 1.61 1.78 18.90
CA GLU A 316 3.05 1.78 19.08
C GLU A 316 3.51 0.38 19.45
N SER A 317 4.60 -0.06 18.83
CA SER A 317 5.25 -1.34 19.10
C SER A 317 6.77 -1.13 19.12
N ARG A 318 7.47 -1.99 19.84
CA ARG A 318 8.94 -2.10 19.79
C ARG A 318 9.40 -3.44 19.22
N ALA A 319 8.46 -4.26 18.79
CA ALA A 319 8.77 -5.49 18.09
C ALA A 319 9.47 -5.20 16.76
N GLY A 320 10.40 -6.05 16.38
CA GLY A 320 11.19 -5.86 15.14
C GLY A 320 12.37 -4.89 15.27
N GLY A 321 12.41 -4.03 16.33
CA GLY A 321 13.50 -3.07 16.55
C GLY A 321 13.16 -1.63 16.21
N GLU A 322 14.14 -0.87 15.71
CA GLU A 322 14.03 0.53 15.34
C GLU A 322 14.20 0.71 13.81
N GLY A 323 13.68 1.81 13.28
CA GLY A 323 13.79 2.18 11.87
C GLY A 323 12.58 1.82 11.02
N VAL A 324 12.55 2.33 9.79
CA VAL A 324 11.42 2.18 8.87
C VAL A 324 11.06 0.71 8.63
N ALA A 325 12.05 -0.13 8.34
CA ALA A 325 11.82 -1.54 8.06
C ALA A 325 11.24 -2.30 9.27
N ALA A 326 11.67 -1.95 10.49
CA ALA A 326 11.16 -2.56 11.72
C ALA A 326 9.72 -2.13 12.02
N HIS A 327 9.43 -0.84 11.89
CA HIS A 327 8.10 -0.30 12.14
C HIS A 327 7.09 -0.74 11.08
N HIS A 328 7.54 -0.98 9.84
CA HIS A 328 6.73 -1.51 8.73
C HIS A 328 6.67 -3.04 8.70
N GLY A 329 7.48 -3.71 9.51
CA GLY A 329 7.60 -5.18 9.53
C GLY A 329 6.44 -5.88 10.22
N PHE A 330 6.22 -7.14 9.84
CA PHE A 330 5.16 -7.96 10.41
C PHE A 330 5.25 -8.19 11.93
N GLU A 331 6.46 -8.12 12.54
CA GLU A 331 6.60 -8.23 13.99
C GLU A 331 5.87 -7.09 14.70
N ALA A 332 6.00 -5.85 14.21
CA ALA A 332 5.31 -4.70 14.76
C ALA A 332 3.79 -4.83 14.57
N TYR A 333 3.34 -5.23 13.39
CA TYR A 333 1.91 -5.40 13.09
C TYR A 333 1.27 -6.59 13.81
N ALA A 334 2.02 -7.65 14.11
CA ALA A 334 1.53 -8.76 14.94
C ALA A 334 1.27 -8.31 16.38
N GLU A 335 2.14 -7.47 16.96
CA GLU A 335 1.90 -6.86 18.28
C GLU A 335 0.72 -5.89 18.23
N GLY A 336 0.62 -5.06 17.17
CA GLY A 336 -0.54 -4.18 16.93
C GLY A 336 -1.85 -4.94 16.82
N ALA A 337 -1.88 -6.06 16.10
CA ALA A 337 -3.06 -6.91 15.99
C ALA A 337 -3.48 -7.52 17.35
N ALA A 338 -2.51 -7.94 18.17
CA ALA A 338 -2.81 -8.42 19.52
C ALA A 338 -3.38 -7.30 20.42
N LEU A 339 -2.95 -6.05 20.25
CA LEU A 339 -3.53 -4.90 20.94
C LEU A 339 -4.98 -4.64 20.46
N VAL A 340 -5.25 -4.79 19.16
CA VAL A 340 -6.59 -4.68 18.58
C VAL A 340 -7.51 -5.76 19.16
N ASP A 341 -7.08 -7.02 19.20
CA ASP A 341 -7.85 -8.14 19.76
C ASP A 341 -8.15 -7.96 21.26
N ALA A 342 -7.25 -7.31 22.00
CA ALA A 342 -7.41 -7.02 23.43
C ALA A 342 -8.11 -5.67 23.71
N SER A 343 -8.44 -4.89 22.68
CA SER A 343 -8.95 -3.53 22.84
C SER A 343 -10.34 -3.50 23.47
N THR A 344 -10.54 -2.55 24.37
CA THR A 344 -11.85 -2.22 24.95
C THR A 344 -12.45 -0.94 24.35
N ASP A 345 -11.77 -0.30 23.41
CA ASP A 345 -12.32 0.83 22.68
C ASP A 345 -13.58 0.42 21.92
N PRO A 346 -14.69 1.15 22.03
CA PRO A 346 -15.95 0.75 21.43
C PRO A 346 -15.91 0.59 19.91
N SER A 347 -15.18 1.42 19.18
CA SER A 347 -15.07 1.38 17.71
C SER A 347 -14.24 0.18 17.26
N VAL A 348 -13.07 0.00 17.85
CA VAL A 348 -12.18 -1.15 17.59
C VAL A 348 -12.88 -2.45 17.90
N HIS A 349 -13.50 -2.55 19.09
CA HIS A 349 -14.26 -3.74 19.50
C HIS A 349 -15.46 -4.01 18.58
N ALA A 350 -16.10 -2.96 18.05
CA ALA A 350 -17.18 -3.13 17.08
C ALA A 350 -16.67 -3.69 15.75
N ALA A 351 -15.53 -3.20 15.23
CA ALA A 351 -14.90 -3.69 14.01
C ALA A 351 -14.48 -5.17 14.13
N VAL A 352 -13.82 -5.57 15.23
CA VAL A 352 -13.46 -6.97 15.48
C VAL A 352 -14.69 -7.87 15.60
N ARG A 353 -15.74 -7.42 16.32
CA ARG A 353 -17.00 -8.18 16.42
C ARG A 353 -17.69 -8.33 15.06
N GLU A 354 -17.55 -7.35 14.17
CA GLU A 354 -18.11 -7.45 12.82
C GLU A 354 -17.44 -8.57 12.02
N LEU A 355 -16.11 -8.69 12.08
CA LEU A 355 -15.38 -9.81 11.48
C LEU A 355 -15.83 -11.16 12.03
N HIS A 356 -16.10 -11.25 13.35
CA HIS A 356 -16.69 -12.46 13.97
C HIS A 356 -18.12 -12.70 13.49
N ARG A 357 -18.97 -11.66 13.43
CA ARG A 357 -20.37 -11.76 13.00
C ARG A 357 -20.48 -12.18 11.54
N ALA A 358 -19.59 -11.67 10.69
CA ALA A 358 -19.49 -12.06 9.30
C ALA A 358 -18.91 -13.48 9.11
N GLY A 359 -18.38 -14.09 10.18
CA GLY A 359 -17.84 -15.44 10.18
C GLY A 359 -16.44 -15.59 9.61
N PHE A 360 -15.71 -14.49 9.47
CA PHE A 360 -14.30 -14.51 9.07
C PHE A 360 -13.38 -14.89 10.23
N LEU A 361 -13.77 -14.58 11.46
CA LEU A 361 -13.05 -14.95 12.68
C LEU A 361 -13.88 -15.89 13.54
N GLY A 362 -13.20 -16.81 14.24
CA GLY A 362 -13.84 -17.69 15.22
C GLY A 362 -14.81 -18.68 14.60
N ALA A 363 -14.45 -19.29 13.49
CA ALA A 363 -15.27 -20.25 12.76
C ALA A 363 -15.85 -21.35 13.66
N ALA A 364 -17.06 -21.81 13.34
CA ALA A 364 -17.75 -22.86 14.10
C ALA A 364 -16.96 -24.18 14.11
N GLU A 365 -17.16 -25.00 15.15
CA GLU A 365 -16.58 -26.33 15.20
C GLU A 365 -17.07 -27.16 14.01
N GLY A 366 -16.15 -27.86 13.33
CA GLY A 366 -16.44 -28.61 12.11
C GLY A 366 -16.35 -27.79 10.81
N THR A 367 -15.91 -26.53 10.86
CA THR A 367 -15.60 -25.77 9.65
C THR A 367 -14.42 -26.41 8.93
N GLU A 368 -14.62 -26.72 7.65
CA GLU A 368 -13.54 -27.17 6.76
C GLU A 368 -12.79 -25.97 6.22
N VAL A 369 -11.46 -26.07 6.19
CA VAL A 369 -10.56 -25.02 5.71
C VAL A 369 -9.72 -25.53 4.57
N THR A 370 -9.76 -24.82 3.44
CA THR A 370 -8.85 -25.05 2.32
C THR A 370 -8.08 -23.78 2.00
N SER A 371 -6.83 -23.91 1.58
CA SER A 371 -6.00 -22.79 1.14
C SER A 371 -5.42 -23.06 -0.23
N ARG A 372 -5.53 -22.09 -1.12
CA ARG A 372 -4.96 -22.12 -2.48
C ARG A 372 -4.03 -20.94 -2.65
N VAL A 373 -2.84 -21.20 -3.17
CA VAL A 373 -1.87 -20.16 -3.51
C VAL A 373 -1.88 -19.96 -5.02
N PHE A 374 -2.01 -18.71 -5.43
CA PHE A 374 -1.92 -18.28 -6.82
C PHE A 374 -0.69 -17.40 -7.00
N GLN A 375 -0.22 -17.31 -8.22
CA GLN A 375 0.82 -16.38 -8.63
C GLN A 375 0.32 -15.51 -9.76
N VAL A 376 0.50 -14.21 -9.63
CA VAL A 376 0.22 -13.21 -10.66
C VAL A 376 1.54 -12.74 -11.26
N VAL A 377 1.68 -12.86 -12.57
CA VAL A 377 2.91 -12.49 -13.28
C VAL A 377 2.56 -11.64 -14.49
N ARG A 378 3.23 -10.50 -14.67
CA ARG A 378 3.09 -9.70 -15.89
C ARG A 378 3.50 -10.48 -17.12
N GLU A 379 2.76 -10.29 -18.19
CA GLU A 379 3.10 -10.88 -19.47
C GLU A 379 4.40 -10.27 -20.02
N PRO A 380 5.24 -11.06 -20.69
CA PRO A 380 6.46 -10.54 -21.30
C PRO A 380 6.14 -9.49 -22.36
N GLN A 381 7.07 -8.56 -22.59
CA GLN A 381 6.95 -7.64 -23.72
C GLN A 381 6.94 -8.44 -25.03
N PRO A 382 6.04 -8.09 -25.98
CA PRO A 382 5.98 -8.75 -27.28
C PRO A 382 7.23 -8.52 -28.13
#